data_f009573c538e7ac39dfc98ba2ad24f46
#
_entry.id   f009573c538e7ac39dfc98ba2ad24f46
#
_cell.length_a   1.000
_cell.length_b   1.000
_cell.length_c   1.000
_cell.angle_alpha   90.00
_cell.angle_beta   90.00
_cell.angle_gamma   90.00
#
_symmetry.space_group_name_H-M   'P 1'
#
loop_
_entity.id
_entity.type
_entity.pdbx_description
1 polymer ?
#
loop_
_entity_poly.entity_id
_entity_poly.type
_entity_poly.pdbx_seq_one_letter_code
_entity_poly.pdbx_strand_id
1 'polypeptide(L)'
;MITPPFAPEILAEFPELTALGRTATRLHPRRATSGGPGASAGPGAASRAAGAPFGVADAGAPHAARVPDAAVHPPRAGDSHVGGPLAWPADEPWPLCTHELRDGRPHARPNPLVPLAQLWASDVPDLPRTDPHGDTFDVLQVLWCPVEHLRDTAGPAVQIRHRRAADLPTDLLTDPPLGDVQHAGWLPTPCLLHPEQVTDYPCADALPPAVRDRMPPGVAAGFVAPGWKVGGYPRRAGEFPCPHCGMPSDLLLVISDHEYDDASFHWIPIEEQDLDWSAPDGDAHQRPTGLRLTTDVHLFTCPGCGATHVS
;
A
#
# COMPACT_ATOMS: atom_id res chain seq x y z
N MET A 1 11.50 -9.79 -2.86
CA MET A 1 10.75 -10.08 -1.61
C MET A 1 9.90 -11.31 -1.89
N ILE A 2 9.89 -12.27 -0.98
CA ILE A 2 9.11 -13.51 -1.12
C ILE A 2 8.24 -13.66 0.13
N THR A 3 6.94 -13.50 -0.06
CA THR A 3 5.96 -13.77 0.99
C THR A 3 5.84 -15.28 1.20
N PRO A 4 5.84 -15.78 2.45
CA PRO A 4 5.55 -17.18 2.72
C PRO A 4 4.19 -17.58 2.12
N PRO A 5 4.04 -18.81 1.61
CA PRO A 5 2.73 -19.27 1.14
C PRO A 5 1.72 -19.21 2.29
N PHE A 6 0.49 -18.82 1.97
CA PHE A 6 -0.60 -18.84 2.95
C PHE A 6 -0.73 -20.25 3.56
N ALA A 7 -0.87 -20.31 4.90
CA ALA A 7 -0.82 -21.51 5.72
C ALA A 7 -1.53 -22.74 5.07
N PRO A 8 -0.79 -23.71 4.53
CA PRO A 8 -1.39 -24.88 3.85
C PRO A 8 -2.32 -25.68 4.75
N GLU A 9 -2.06 -25.67 6.05
CA GLU A 9 -2.86 -26.36 7.06
C GLU A 9 -4.26 -25.75 7.16
N ILE A 10 -4.37 -24.43 7.08
CA ILE A 10 -5.66 -23.71 7.10
C ILE A 10 -6.45 -24.03 5.83
N LEU A 11 -5.81 -24.06 4.68
CA LEU A 11 -6.48 -24.41 3.42
C LEU A 11 -6.93 -25.90 3.40
N ALA A 12 -6.18 -26.79 4.05
CA ALA A 12 -6.56 -28.19 4.19
C ALA A 12 -7.78 -28.36 5.14
N GLU A 13 -7.85 -27.57 6.21
CA GLU A 13 -8.98 -27.59 7.14
C GLU A 13 -10.22 -26.86 6.61
N PHE A 14 -10.01 -25.80 5.84
CA PHE A 14 -11.07 -24.96 5.25
C PHE A 14 -10.94 -24.89 3.72
N PRO A 15 -11.21 -25.99 3.00
CA PRO A 15 -11.04 -26.04 1.53
C PRO A 15 -11.91 -25.04 0.77
N GLU A 16 -12.99 -24.56 1.39
CA GLU A 16 -13.86 -23.49 0.84
C GLU A 16 -13.09 -22.19 0.59
N LEU A 17 -12.02 -21.92 1.35
CA LEU A 17 -11.18 -20.75 1.16
C LEU A 17 -10.50 -20.75 -0.21
N THR A 18 -10.18 -21.91 -0.76
CA THR A 18 -9.53 -22.00 -2.07
C THR A 18 -10.36 -21.32 -3.16
N ALA A 19 -11.69 -21.41 -3.08
CA ALA A 19 -12.59 -20.76 -4.02
C ALA A 19 -12.72 -19.25 -3.80
N LEU A 20 -12.27 -18.74 -2.66
CA LEU A 20 -12.28 -17.32 -2.30
C LEU A 20 -10.94 -16.63 -2.59
N GLY A 21 -9.89 -17.38 -2.95
CA GLY A 21 -8.60 -16.80 -3.29
C GLY A 21 -8.69 -15.89 -4.52
N ARG A 22 -8.07 -14.72 -4.45
CA ARG A 22 -7.89 -13.77 -5.56
C ARG A 22 -6.44 -13.38 -5.68
N THR A 23 -5.99 -13.08 -6.88
CA THR A 23 -4.66 -12.50 -7.05
C THR A 23 -4.64 -11.06 -6.53
N ALA A 24 -3.52 -10.70 -5.93
CA ALA A 24 -3.17 -9.34 -5.57
C ALA A 24 -1.67 -9.16 -5.75
N THR A 25 -1.23 -7.96 -6.08
CA THR A 25 0.19 -7.62 -6.07
C THR A 25 0.51 -6.82 -4.81
N ARG A 26 1.26 -7.41 -3.87
CA ARG A 26 1.87 -6.67 -2.76
C ARG A 26 3.03 -5.84 -3.30
N LEU A 27 3.16 -4.61 -2.81
CA LEU A 27 4.09 -3.65 -3.39
C LEU A 27 5.44 -3.55 -2.66
N HIS A 28 5.52 -3.97 -1.40
CA HIS A 28 6.74 -4.01 -0.57
C HIS A 28 7.62 -2.76 -0.72
N PRO A 29 7.18 -1.57 -0.28
CA PRO A 29 7.99 -0.37 -0.35
C PRO A 29 9.26 -0.51 0.48
N ARG A 30 10.39 -0.01 -0.05
CA ARG A 30 11.71 -0.01 0.60
C ARG A 30 12.36 1.35 0.47
N ARG A 31 12.85 1.88 1.59
CA ARG A 31 13.60 3.15 1.61
C ARG A 31 14.92 2.99 0.88
N ALA A 32 15.35 4.06 0.22
CA ALA A 32 16.72 4.14 -0.27
C ALA A 32 17.70 3.98 0.89
N THR A 33 18.66 3.07 0.76
CA THR A 33 19.75 2.96 1.71
C THR A 33 20.74 4.08 1.41
N SER A 34 20.89 5.04 2.34
CA SER A 34 21.99 6.01 2.26
C SER A 34 23.31 5.23 2.41
N GLY A 35 24.01 5.06 1.31
CA GLY A 35 25.37 4.49 1.31
C GLY A 35 26.35 5.45 1.99
N GLY A 36 26.42 5.45 3.31
CA GLY A 36 27.37 6.22 4.09
C GLY A 36 27.64 5.51 5.41
N PRO A 37 28.91 5.39 5.86
CA PRO A 37 29.25 4.76 7.13
C PRO A 37 28.91 5.71 8.29
N GLY A 38 28.05 5.26 9.21
CA GLY A 38 28.06 5.70 10.59
C GLY A 38 27.22 6.92 10.95
N ALA A 39 25.99 6.69 11.41
CA ALA A 39 25.34 7.60 12.37
C ALA A 39 25.08 6.80 13.65
N SER A 40 25.81 7.16 14.70
CA SER A 40 25.74 6.54 16.03
C SER A 40 24.39 6.81 16.71
N ALA A 41 23.78 5.76 17.23
CA ALA A 41 22.58 5.80 18.05
C ALA A 41 22.86 6.43 19.42
N GLY A 42 21.99 7.34 19.86
CA GLY A 42 21.87 7.79 21.24
C GLY A 42 20.91 6.87 22.03
N PRO A 43 21.11 6.69 23.36
CA PRO A 43 20.36 5.70 24.13
C PRO A 43 19.01 6.22 24.65
N GLY A 44 17.95 5.41 24.56
CA GLY A 44 16.65 5.76 25.14
C GLY A 44 15.62 4.64 25.21
N ALA A 45 15.50 4.08 26.40
CA ALA A 45 14.32 3.49 27.05
C ALA A 45 13.71 2.19 26.50
N ALA A 46 13.97 1.13 27.26
CA ALA A 46 13.33 -0.19 27.17
C ALA A 46 11.86 -0.16 27.62
N SER A 47 10.98 -0.79 26.84
CA SER A 47 9.67 -1.25 27.31
C SER A 47 9.52 -2.75 27.02
N ARG A 48 8.93 -3.44 28.03
CA ARG A 48 8.91 -4.90 28.16
C ARG A 48 7.91 -5.55 27.20
N ALA A 49 8.37 -6.62 26.56
CA ALA A 49 7.54 -7.53 25.76
C ALA A 49 6.76 -8.51 26.65
N ALA A 50 5.49 -8.72 26.31
CA ALA A 50 4.67 -9.81 26.83
C ALA A 50 4.65 -10.96 25.80
N GLY A 51 4.80 -12.18 26.32
CA GLY A 51 5.14 -13.39 25.62
C GLY A 51 4.17 -13.86 24.55
N ALA A 52 4.73 -14.48 23.53
CA ALA A 52 4.04 -15.23 22.51
C ALA A 52 3.84 -16.70 22.91
N PRO A 53 2.70 -17.30 22.58
CA PRO A 53 2.56 -18.73 22.62
C PRO A 53 2.31 -19.26 21.20
N PHE A 54 3.33 -19.83 20.56
CA PHE A 54 3.16 -20.94 19.61
C PHE A 54 4.55 -21.39 19.17
N GLY A 55 4.92 -22.60 19.61
CA GLY A 55 6.15 -23.26 19.19
C GLY A 55 6.03 -23.72 17.76
N VAL A 56 6.95 -23.28 16.92
CA VAL A 56 7.19 -23.81 15.58
C VAL A 56 8.23 -24.90 15.70
N ALA A 57 7.87 -26.11 15.24
CA ALA A 57 8.79 -27.24 15.19
C ALA A 57 9.90 -26.96 14.16
N ASP A 58 11.12 -27.12 14.61
CA ASP A 58 12.36 -26.98 13.83
C ASP A 58 12.43 -28.10 12.77
N ALA A 59 12.22 -27.73 11.49
CA ALA A 59 12.54 -28.57 10.35
C ALA A 59 13.73 -27.91 9.62
N GLY A 60 14.93 -28.41 9.93
CA GLY A 60 16.19 -27.93 9.35
C GLY A 60 16.19 -27.89 7.82
N ALA A 61 16.00 -26.68 7.28
CA ALA A 61 16.28 -26.38 5.89
C ALA A 61 17.68 -25.75 5.79
N PRO A 62 18.42 -26.00 4.69
CA PRO A 62 19.77 -25.45 4.54
C PRO A 62 19.69 -23.92 4.47
N HIS A 63 20.56 -23.25 5.25
CA HIS A 63 20.75 -21.80 5.23
C HIS A 63 20.93 -21.32 3.79
N ALA A 64 19.89 -20.73 3.21
CA ALA A 64 20.03 -19.96 2.00
C ALA A 64 20.94 -18.75 2.31
N ALA A 65 21.99 -18.59 1.52
CA ALA A 65 22.90 -17.48 1.65
C ALA A 65 22.09 -16.17 1.66
N ARG A 66 22.29 -15.37 2.72
CA ARG A 66 21.73 -14.03 2.86
C ARG A 66 22.00 -13.26 1.57
N VAL A 67 20.96 -12.94 0.80
CA VAL A 67 21.11 -12.01 -0.32
C VAL A 67 21.53 -10.68 0.31
N PRO A 68 22.70 -10.12 -0.06
CA PRO A 68 23.11 -8.83 0.48
C PRO A 68 22.01 -7.82 0.19
N ASP A 69 21.68 -6.97 1.16
CA ASP A 69 20.78 -5.85 1.01
C ASP A 69 21.28 -5.01 -0.19
N ALA A 70 20.71 -5.26 -1.37
CA ALA A 70 21.13 -4.54 -2.57
C ALA A 70 20.80 -3.08 -2.33
N ALA A 71 21.81 -2.22 -2.38
CA ALA A 71 21.67 -0.79 -2.10
C ALA A 71 20.48 -0.24 -2.92
N VAL A 72 19.41 0.12 -2.22
CA VAL A 72 18.20 0.64 -2.85
C VAL A 72 18.47 2.10 -3.21
N HIS A 73 18.52 2.41 -4.50
CA HIS A 73 18.71 3.78 -4.98
C HIS A 73 17.46 4.64 -4.73
N PRO A 74 17.61 5.98 -4.65
CA PRO A 74 16.43 6.85 -4.59
C PRO A 74 15.52 6.64 -5.80
N PRO A 75 14.18 6.66 -5.61
CA PRO A 75 13.23 6.52 -6.71
C PRO A 75 13.45 7.54 -7.83
N ARG A 76 13.24 7.11 -9.05
CA ARG A 76 13.28 7.92 -10.28
C ARG A 76 11.93 7.88 -10.98
N ALA A 77 11.66 8.81 -11.88
CA ALA A 77 10.41 8.87 -12.62
C ALA A 77 10.12 7.60 -13.47
N GLY A 78 11.12 6.79 -13.80
CA GLY A 78 10.96 5.52 -14.50
C GLY A 78 10.69 4.31 -13.59
N ASP A 79 10.68 4.48 -12.28
CA ASP A 79 10.49 3.40 -11.31
C ASP A 79 9.03 3.35 -10.82
N SER A 80 8.59 2.18 -10.39
CA SER A 80 7.43 2.06 -9.51
C SER A 80 7.83 2.39 -8.08
N HIS A 81 7.17 3.39 -7.45
CA HIS A 81 7.62 3.95 -6.18
C HIS A 81 6.48 4.60 -5.38
N VAL A 82 6.75 4.86 -4.09
CA VAL A 82 6.00 5.75 -3.21
C VAL A 82 6.86 6.99 -2.93
N GLY A 83 6.27 8.19 -2.94
CA GLY A 83 6.93 9.44 -2.53
C GLY A 83 8.09 9.91 -3.41
N GLY A 84 8.31 9.29 -4.57
CA GLY A 84 9.34 9.69 -5.54
C GLY A 84 8.83 10.69 -6.57
N PRO A 85 9.69 11.10 -7.51
CA PRO A 85 9.33 12.01 -8.60
C PRO A 85 8.45 11.29 -9.62
N LEU A 86 7.28 11.85 -9.92
CA LEU A 86 6.40 11.31 -10.95
C LEU A 86 6.94 11.57 -12.37
N ALA A 87 6.64 10.70 -13.32
CA ALA A 87 6.79 10.96 -14.74
C ALA A 87 5.72 11.98 -15.18
N TRP A 88 5.88 13.24 -14.78
CA TRP A 88 4.95 14.33 -15.03
C TRP A 88 5.54 15.27 -16.09
N PRO A 89 4.82 15.54 -17.21
CA PRO A 89 5.29 16.47 -18.23
C PRO A 89 5.57 17.87 -17.65
N ALA A 90 6.70 18.47 -18.00
CA ALA A 90 7.09 19.79 -17.47
C ALA A 90 6.14 20.91 -17.89
N ASP A 91 5.46 20.76 -19.03
CA ASP A 91 4.49 21.71 -19.58
C ASP A 91 3.04 21.45 -19.12
N GLU A 92 2.77 20.35 -18.41
CA GLU A 92 1.45 20.05 -17.85
C GLU A 92 1.27 20.73 -16.48
N PRO A 93 0.20 21.50 -16.29
CA PRO A 93 -0.08 22.12 -15.00
C PRO A 93 -0.16 21.11 -13.88
N TRP A 94 0.53 21.39 -12.75
CA TRP A 94 0.46 20.54 -11.57
C TRP A 94 -0.94 20.57 -10.94
N PRO A 95 -1.51 19.44 -10.53
CA PRO A 95 -2.87 19.36 -10.03
C PRO A 95 -3.01 20.03 -8.67
N LEU A 96 -4.11 20.76 -8.51
CA LEU A 96 -4.49 21.45 -7.29
C LEU A 96 -5.67 20.73 -6.63
N CYS A 97 -5.73 20.80 -5.29
CA CYS A 97 -6.88 20.28 -4.54
C CYS A 97 -8.11 21.15 -4.80
N THR A 98 -9.21 20.50 -5.18
CA THR A 98 -10.51 21.13 -5.43
C THR A 98 -11.55 20.81 -4.35
N HIS A 99 -11.18 20.01 -3.34
CA HIS A 99 -12.08 19.59 -2.28
C HIS A 99 -12.18 20.64 -1.17
N GLU A 100 -13.35 20.70 -0.57
CA GLU A 100 -13.56 21.53 0.62
C GLU A 100 -12.85 20.94 1.84
N LEU A 101 -12.38 21.81 2.71
CA LEU A 101 -11.79 21.45 4.00
C LEU A 101 -12.86 20.83 4.92
N ARG A 102 -12.42 20.18 5.99
CA ARG A 102 -13.30 19.53 6.96
C ARG A 102 -14.40 20.43 7.53
N ASP A 103 -14.16 21.72 7.60
CA ASP A 103 -15.13 22.73 8.04
C ASP A 103 -16.05 23.26 6.92
N GLY A 104 -16.02 22.66 5.75
CA GLY A 104 -16.84 23.03 4.58
C GLY A 104 -16.35 24.28 3.83
N ARG A 105 -15.16 24.81 4.17
CA ARG A 105 -14.58 25.96 3.46
C ARG A 105 -13.63 25.49 2.33
N PRO A 106 -13.48 26.27 1.27
CA PRO A 106 -12.43 26.02 0.30
C PRO A 106 -11.05 26.29 0.91
N HIS A 107 -9.99 25.76 0.31
CA HIS A 107 -8.62 26.17 0.61
C HIS A 107 -8.48 27.69 0.47
N ALA A 108 -7.77 28.33 1.39
CA ALA A 108 -7.53 29.78 1.35
C ALA A 108 -6.70 30.20 0.12
N ARG A 109 -5.89 29.27 -0.40
CA ARG A 109 -5.12 29.37 -1.64
C ARG A 109 -5.17 28.03 -2.35
N PRO A 110 -5.02 28.00 -3.70
CA PRO A 110 -4.88 26.74 -4.42
C PRO A 110 -3.79 25.85 -3.79
N ASN A 111 -4.15 24.64 -3.35
CA ASN A 111 -3.21 23.75 -2.67
C ASN A 111 -2.72 22.66 -3.63
N PRO A 112 -1.44 22.68 -4.04
CA PRO A 112 -0.86 21.62 -4.86
C PRO A 112 -0.97 20.27 -4.18
N LEU A 113 -1.29 19.23 -4.96
CA LEU A 113 -1.31 17.87 -4.46
C LEU A 113 0.12 17.34 -4.28
N VAL A 114 0.30 16.45 -3.31
CA VAL A 114 1.56 15.76 -3.06
C VAL A 114 1.61 14.48 -3.89
N PRO A 115 2.74 14.17 -4.56
CA PRO A 115 2.94 12.87 -5.21
C PRO A 115 2.97 11.77 -4.15
N LEU A 116 2.05 10.81 -4.28
CA LEU A 116 1.97 9.70 -3.33
C LEU A 116 2.61 8.44 -3.87
N ALA A 117 2.22 8.02 -5.07
CA ALA A 117 2.76 6.81 -5.69
C ALA A 117 2.72 6.87 -7.22
N GLN A 118 3.64 6.15 -7.84
CA GLN A 118 3.62 5.83 -9.25
C GLN A 118 3.82 4.33 -9.45
N LEU A 119 2.95 3.73 -10.23
CA LEU A 119 2.95 2.29 -10.53
C LEU A 119 3.05 2.09 -12.03
N TRP A 120 4.10 1.39 -12.48
CA TRP A 120 4.23 0.95 -13.85
C TRP A 120 3.56 -0.42 -14.01
N ALA A 121 2.71 -0.54 -15.00
CA ALA A 121 1.99 -1.78 -15.26
C ALA A 121 2.89 -2.93 -15.72
N SER A 122 4.15 -2.65 -16.13
CA SER A 122 5.19 -3.66 -16.35
C SER A 122 5.62 -4.36 -15.07
N ASP A 123 5.58 -3.63 -13.93
CA ASP A 123 6.09 -4.09 -12.65
C ASP A 123 4.98 -4.69 -11.77
N VAL A 124 3.73 -4.24 -11.98
CA VAL A 124 2.58 -4.57 -11.14
C VAL A 124 1.56 -5.40 -11.94
N PRO A 125 1.59 -6.75 -11.87
CA PRO A 125 0.77 -7.62 -12.71
C PRO A 125 -0.74 -7.42 -12.59
N ASP A 126 -1.24 -7.16 -11.36
CA ASP A 126 -2.66 -6.97 -11.10
C ASP A 126 -3.15 -5.52 -11.30
N LEU A 127 -2.27 -4.59 -11.76
CA LEU A 127 -2.69 -3.26 -12.14
C LEU A 127 -3.56 -3.33 -13.40
N PRO A 128 -4.79 -2.79 -13.40
CA PRO A 128 -5.60 -2.70 -14.60
C PRO A 128 -4.82 -2.04 -15.75
N ARG A 129 -4.99 -2.54 -16.96
CA ARG A 129 -4.36 -1.99 -18.18
C ARG A 129 -5.28 -1.09 -18.97
N THR A 130 -6.52 -1.02 -18.54
CA THR A 130 -7.57 -0.24 -19.21
C THR A 130 -8.25 0.59 -18.15
N ASP A 131 -8.39 1.86 -18.43
CA ASP A 131 -9.19 2.74 -17.59
C ASP A 131 -10.68 2.43 -17.79
N PRO A 132 -11.55 2.99 -16.97
CA PRO A 132 -12.98 2.72 -17.06
C PRO A 132 -13.67 3.24 -18.34
N HIS A 133 -12.99 4.09 -19.11
CA HIS A 133 -13.48 4.56 -20.41
C HIS A 133 -13.06 3.64 -21.57
N GLY A 134 -12.24 2.60 -21.26
CA GLY A 134 -11.72 1.66 -22.24
C GLY A 134 -10.37 2.07 -22.84
N ASP A 135 -9.78 3.18 -22.39
CA ASP A 135 -8.48 3.63 -22.83
C ASP A 135 -7.36 2.85 -22.10
N THR A 136 -6.37 2.37 -22.88
CA THR A 136 -5.23 1.66 -22.31
C THR A 136 -4.27 2.61 -21.64
N PHE A 137 -3.69 2.17 -20.51
CA PHE A 137 -2.64 2.91 -19.81
C PHE A 137 -1.53 1.96 -19.33
N ASP A 138 -0.35 2.53 -19.07
CA ASP A 138 0.82 1.80 -18.59
C ASP A 138 1.29 2.30 -17.23
N VAL A 139 0.85 3.49 -16.83
CA VAL A 139 1.29 4.15 -15.60
C VAL A 139 0.08 4.67 -14.83
N LEU A 140 -0.01 4.29 -13.56
CA LEU A 140 -0.93 4.87 -12.61
C LEU A 140 -0.16 5.83 -11.69
N GLN A 141 -0.59 7.07 -11.63
CA GLN A 141 -0.07 8.07 -10.70
C GLN A 141 -1.14 8.44 -9.68
N VAL A 142 -0.76 8.40 -8.41
CA VAL A 142 -1.64 8.73 -7.29
C VAL A 142 -1.07 9.96 -6.59
N LEU A 143 -1.91 10.97 -6.41
CA LEU A 143 -1.60 12.20 -5.70
C LEU A 143 -2.67 12.43 -4.63
N TRP A 144 -2.31 13.12 -3.57
CA TRP A 144 -3.28 13.50 -2.56
C TRP A 144 -3.03 14.88 -1.94
N CYS A 145 -4.03 15.40 -1.26
CA CYS A 145 -3.89 16.62 -0.49
C CYS A 145 -3.58 16.27 0.97
N PRO A 146 -2.46 16.74 1.56
CA PRO A 146 -2.09 16.44 2.94
C PRO A 146 -2.83 17.30 3.98
N VAL A 147 -4.11 17.57 3.72
CA VAL A 147 -5.03 18.34 4.56
C VAL A 147 -6.32 17.56 4.73
N GLU A 148 -6.99 17.65 5.87
CA GLU A 148 -8.29 17.01 6.11
C GLU A 148 -9.42 17.67 5.31
N HIS A 149 -10.25 16.85 4.70
CA HIS A 149 -11.39 17.29 3.89
C HIS A 149 -12.72 16.85 4.50
N LEU A 150 -13.78 17.55 4.11
CA LEU A 150 -15.15 17.17 4.45
C LEU A 150 -15.51 15.91 3.67
N ARG A 151 -15.53 14.77 4.38
CA ARG A 151 -15.89 13.45 3.85
C ARG A 151 -16.57 12.63 4.92
N ASP A 152 -17.26 11.58 4.51
CA ASP A 152 -17.85 10.58 5.41
C ASP A 152 -16.77 9.82 6.19
N THR A 153 -15.56 9.75 5.65
CA THR A 153 -14.37 9.20 6.29
C THR A 153 -13.27 10.26 6.39
N ALA A 154 -12.69 10.45 7.58
CA ALA A 154 -11.53 11.31 7.76
C ALA A 154 -10.35 10.79 6.94
N GLY A 155 -9.75 11.65 6.10
CA GLY A 155 -8.61 11.26 5.27
C GLY A 155 -8.25 12.30 4.21
N PRO A 156 -7.14 12.05 3.48
CA PRO A 156 -6.70 12.93 2.40
C PRO A 156 -7.64 12.85 1.19
N ALA A 157 -7.76 13.93 0.44
CA ALA A 157 -8.39 13.93 -0.87
C ALA A 157 -7.42 13.36 -1.89
N VAL A 158 -7.81 12.29 -2.58
CA VAL A 158 -6.97 11.56 -3.54
C VAL A 158 -7.37 11.91 -4.96
N GLN A 159 -6.38 12.03 -5.84
CA GLN A 159 -6.55 12.15 -7.27
C GLN A 159 -5.66 11.12 -7.98
N ILE A 160 -6.17 10.49 -9.02
CA ILE A 160 -5.38 9.59 -9.86
C ILE A 160 -5.22 10.13 -11.28
N ARG A 161 -4.16 9.71 -11.94
CA ARG A 161 -3.89 9.91 -13.35
C ARG A 161 -3.50 8.59 -13.98
N HIS A 162 -4.15 8.25 -15.08
CA HIS A 162 -3.76 7.18 -15.97
C HIS A 162 -2.92 7.77 -17.09
N ARG A 163 -1.77 7.16 -17.42
CA ARG A 163 -0.90 7.63 -18.48
C ARG A 163 -0.44 6.48 -19.36
N ARG A 164 -0.21 6.78 -20.62
CA ARG A 164 0.47 5.86 -21.54
C ARG A 164 1.95 6.22 -21.59
N ALA A 165 2.81 5.21 -21.43
CA ALA A 165 4.26 5.41 -21.47
C ALA A 165 4.71 6.09 -22.78
N ALA A 166 4.07 5.75 -23.90
CA ALA A 166 4.38 6.31 -25.20
C ALA A 166 4.08 7.82 -25.34
N ASP A 167 3.21 8.34 -24.46
CA ASP A 167 2.80 9.76 -24.50
C ASP A 167 3.62 10.62 -23.52
N LEU A 168 4.49 10.01 -22.73
CA LEU A 168 5.34 10.74 -21.79
C LEU A 168 6.52 11.39 -22.50
N PRO A 169 6.72 12.71 -22.36
CA PRO A 169 7.87 13.40 -22.94
C PRO A 169 9.15 13.08 -22.18
N THR A 170 10.29 13.44 -22.76
CA THR A 170 11.59 13.36 -22.07
C THR A 170 11.80 14.48 -21.06
N ASP A 171 11.11 15.61 -21.23
CA ASP A 171 11.17 16.76 -20.33
C ASP A 171 10.11 16.61 -19.23
N LEU A 172 10.56 16.21 -18.05
CA LEU A 172 9.72 15.94 -16.88
C LEU A 172 9.92 17.00 -15.81
N LEU A 173 8.86 17.27 -15.06
CA LEU A 173 8.90 18.15 -13.90
C LEU A 173 9.78 17.54 -12.80
N THR A 174 10.86 18.23 -12.43
CA THR A 174 11.83 17.76 -11.43
C THR A 174 11.53 18.23 -10.02
N ASP A 175 10.81 19.33 -9.86
CA ASP A 175 10.51 19.96 -8.56
C ASP A 175 9.02 20.32 -8.48
N PRO A 176 8.17 19.38 -8.06
CA PRO A 176 6.74 19.62 -7.93
C PRO A 176 6.47 20.64 -6.82
N PRO A 177 5.48 21.55 -7.01
CA PRO A 177 5.15 22.53 -6.00
C PRO A 177 4.63 21.85 -4.72
N LEU A 178 5.06 22.35 -3.56
CA LEU A 178 4.54 21.95 -2.26
C LEU A 178 3.61 23.01 -1.71
N GLY A 179 2.41 22.58 -1.32
CA GLY A 179 1.39 23.44 -0.72
C GLY A 179 1.35 23.40 0.80
N ASP A 180 0.21 23.78 1.35
CA ASP A 180 -0.05 23.69 2.79
C ASP A 180 -0.14 22.20 3.21
N VAL A 181 0.55 21.84 4.30
CA VAL A 181 0.58 20.52 4.90
C VAL A 181 0.01 20.61 6.31
N GLN A 182 -1.14 19.98 6.53
CA GLN A 182 -1.74 19.92 7.88
C GLN A 182 -1.15 18.75 8.68
N HIS A 183 -0.93 17.62 8.03
CA HIS A 183 -0.40 16.41 8.65
C HIS A 183 0.92 16.02 7.99
N ALA A 184 2.04 16.26 8.67
CA ALA A 184 3.37 15.84 8.18
C ALA A 184 3.46 14.32 7.98
N GLY A 185 2.72 13.52 8.76
CA GLY A 185 2.61 12.07 8.59
C GLY A 185 1.85 11.63 7.31
N TRP A 186 1.34 12.56 6.52
CA TRP A 186 0.76 12.28 5.19
C TRP A 186 1.74 12.62 4.05
N LEU A 187 2.97 12.99 4.37
CA LEU A 187 4.04 13.12 3.39
C LEU A 187 4.82 11.81 3.34
N PRO A 188 4.81 11.11 2.20
CA PRO A 188 5.50 9.84 2.11
C PRO A 188 7.02 10.02 2.07
N THR A 189 7.73 9.13 2.76
CA THR A 189 9.18 8.94 2.55
C THR A 189 9.39 8.23 1.22
N PRO A 190 10.33 8.68 0.38
CA PRO A 190 10.60 8.02 -0.90
C PRO A 190 11.04 6.56 -0.74
N CYS A 191 10.32 5.65 -1.42
CA CYS A 191 10.56 4.21 -1.41
C CYS A 191 10.46 3.64 -2.81
N LEU A 192 11.37 2.75 -3.19
CA LEU A 192 11.17 1.86 -4.34
C LEU A 192 10.18 0.76 -3.97
N LEU A 193 9.43 0.29 -4.95
CA LEU A 193 8.52 -0.85 -4.80
C LEU A 193 9.19 -2.13 -5.29
N HIS A 194 8.85 -3.24 -4.63
CA HIS A 194 9.30 -4.59 -4.98
C HIS A 194 8.07 -5.49 -5.15
N PRO A 195 7.29 -5.32 -6.24
CA PRO A 195 6.01 -5.99 -6.43
C PRO A 195 6.14 -7.52 -6.41
N GLU A 196 5.22 -8.17 -5.72
CA GLU A 196 5.09 -9.61 -5.64
C GLU A 196 3.63 -10.02 -5.75
N GLN A 197 3.31 -10.91 -6.69
CA GLN A 197 1.96 -11.45 -6.82
C GLN A 197 1.71 -12.53 -5.76
N VAL A 198 0.61 -12.39 -5.02
CA VAL A 198 0.20 -13.30 -3.96
C VAL A 198 -1.25 -13.73 -4.14
N THR A 199 -1.66 -14.81 -3.46
CA THR A 199 -3.07 -15.14 -3.27
C THR A 199 -3.59 -14.43 -2.03
N ASP A 200 -4.59 -13.58 -2.22
CA ASP A 200 -5.25 -12.81 -1.18
C ASP A 200 -6.61 -13.40 -0.83
N TYR A 201 -7.04 -13.28 0.42
CA TYR A 201 -8.30 -13.80 0.93
C TYR A 201 -9.10 -12.72 1.62
N PRO A 202 -10.44 -12.84 1.70
CA PRO A 202 -11.27 -11.85 2.36
C PRO A 202 -10.94 -11.78 3.86
N CYS A 203 -11.11 -10.59 4.46
CA CYS A 203 -10.98 -10.44 5.91
C CYS A 203 -12.05 -11.27 6.65
N ALA A 204 -11.82 -11.52 7.93
CA ALA A 204 -12.67 -12.40 8.77
C ALA A 204 -14.16 -12.11 8.64
N ASP A 205 -14.53 -10.82 8.73
CA ASP A 205 -15.95 -10.40 8.71
C ASP A 205 -16.60 -10.51 7.32
N ALA A 206 -15.80 -10.62 6.27
CA ALA A 206 -16.27 -10.83 4.90
C ALA A 206 -16.37 -12.31 4.51
N LEU A 207 -15.91 -13.23 5.39
CA LEU A 207 -16.05 -14.67 5.15
C LEU A 207 -17.52 -15.12 5.26
N PRO A 208 -17.93 -16.13 4.47
CA PRO A 208 -19.22 -16.76 4.67
C PRO A 208 -19.39 -17.24 6.13
N PRO A 209 -20.55 -17.01 6.78
CA PRO A 209 -20.76 -17.42 8.17
C PRO A 209 -20.44 -18.89 8.44
N ALA A 210 -20.77 -19.79 7.52
CA ALA A 210 -20.48 -21.23 7.63
C ALA A 210 -18.97 -21.55 7.72
N VAL A 211 -18.09 -20.69 7.19
CA VAL A 211 -16.64 -20.81 7.28
C VAL A 211 -16.13 -20.10 8.55
N ARG A 212 -16.52 -18.82 8.71
CA ARG A 212 -16.09 -17.98 9.83
C ARG A 212 -16.39 -18.58 11.20
N ASP A 213 -17.60 -19.11 11.38
CA ASP A 213 -18.09 -19.61 12.70
C ASP A 213 -17.37 -20.93 13.14
N ARG A 214 -16.69 -21.60 12.22
CA ARG A 214 -15.83 -22.78 12.49
C ARG A 214 -14.38 -22.40 12.81
N MET A 215 -13.96 -21.19 12.47
CA MET A 215 -12.57 -20.79 12.64
C MET A 215 -12.24 -20.48 14.10
N PRO A 216 -11.04 -20.86 14.57
CA PRO A 216 -10.57 -20.43 15.86
C PRO A 216 -10.44 -18.90 15.92
N PRO A 217 -10.72 -18.26 17.08
CA PRO A 217 -10.56 -16.84 17.26
C PRO A 217 -9.15 -16.36 16.87
N GLY A 218 -9.08 -15.28 16.12
CA GLY A 218 -7.83 -14.66 15.68
C GLY A 218 -7.21 -15.26 14.39
N VAL A 219 -7.55 -16.48 14.01
CA VAL A 219 -6.97 -17.11 12.80
C VAL A 219 -7.33 -16.35 11.53
N ALA A 220 -8.59 -15.95 11.40
CA ALA A 220 -9.05 -15.25 10.20
C ALA A 220 -8.60 -13.78 10.10
N ALA A 221 -8.09 -13.20 11.19
CA ALA A 221 -7.68 -11.78 11.20
C ALA A 221 -6.52 -11.48 10.24
N GLY A 222 -5.67 -12.47 9.97
CA GLY A 222 -4.51 -12.33 9.10
C GLY A 222 -4.70 -12.83 7.67
N PHE A 223 -5.91 -13.16 7.23
CA PHE A 223 -6.12 -13.75 5.89
C PHE A 223 -5.91 -12.77 4.75
N VAL A 224 -6.35 -11.54 4.94
CA VAL A 224 -6.18 -10.50 3.92
C VAL A 224 -4.72 -10.02 3.90
N ALA A 225 -4.14 -9.96 2.71
CA ALA A 225 -2.77 -9.48 2.53
C ALA A 225 -2.63 -8.04 3.07
N PRO A 226 -1.67 -7.79 3.99
CA PRO A 226 -1.44 -6.49 4.59
C PRO A 226 -0.58 -5.58 3.70
N GLY A 227 -0.40 -4.34 4.14
CA GLY A 227 0.48 -3.38 3.51
C GLY A 227 -0.09 -2.78 2.22
N TRP A 228 0.80 -2.21 1.43
CA TRP A 228 0.46 -1.67 0.12
C TRP A 228 0.21 -2.80 -0.87
N LYS A 229 -0.93 -2.76 -1.55
CA LYS A 229 -1.25 -3.76 -2.58
C LYS A 229 -2.21 -3.24 -3.64
N VAL A 230 -2.12 -3.83 -4.83
CA VAL A 230 -3.05 -3.65 -5.96
C VAL A 230 -3.92 -4.89 -6.07
N GLY A 231 -5.23 -4.69 -6.22
CA GLY A 231 -6.21 -5.78 -6.36
C GLY A 231 -6.49 -6.54 -5.07
N GLY A 232 -7.01 -7.76 -5.20
CA GLY A 232 -7.38 -8.62 -4.07
C GLY A 232 -8.62 -8.14 -3.30
N TYR A 233 -8.53 -8.16 -1.97
CA TYR A 233 -9.62 -7.81 -1.07
C TYR A 233 -9.29 -6.59 -0.22
N PRO A 234 -10.29 -5.74 0.10
CA PRO A 234 -10.12 -4.68 1.09
C PRO A 234 -9.87 -5.29 2.49
N ARG A 235 -9.09 -4.59 3.32
CA ARG A 235 -8.77 -5.05 4.69
C ARG A 235 -9.96 -4.93 5.66
N ARG A 236 -11.10 -4.50 5.21
CA ARG A 236 -12.35 -4.42 5.97
C ARG A 236 -13.51 -5.02 5.19
N ALA A 237 -14.45 -5.58 5.92
CA ALA A 237 -15.70 -6.05 5.34
C ALA A 237 -16.60 -4.86 4.98
N GLY A 238 -17.43 -5.05 3.98
CA GLY A 238 -18.43 -4.09 3.57
C GLY A 238 -18.75 -4.17 2.09
N GLU A 239 -19.75 -3.42 1.72
CA GLU A 239 -20.04 -3.12 0.34
C GLU A 239 -19.44 -1.75 0.02
N PHE A 240 -18.86 -1.62 -1.16
CA PHE A 240 -18.20 -0.39 -1.62
C PHE A 240 -18.87 0.09 -2.91
N PRO A 241 -20.13 0.56 -2.81
CA PRO A 241 -20.83 1.05 -3.98
C PRO A 241 -20.21 2.36 -4.46
N CYS A 242 -20.19 2.53 -5.77
CA CYS A 242 -19.77 3.78 -6.39
C CYS A 242 -20.70 4.93 -5.95
N PRO A 243 -20.16 6.04 -5.42
CA PRO A 243 -20.98 7.17 -4.97
C PRO A 243 -21.70 7.89 -6.12
N HIS A 244 -21.30 7.64 -7.39
CA HIS A 244 -21.92 8.28 -8.55
C HIS A 244 -23.04 7.46 -9.16
N CYS A 245 -22.92 6.12 -9.24
CA CYS A 245 -23.90 5.29 -9.94
C CYS A 245 -24.44 4.12 -9.10
N GLY A 246 -23.97 3.92 -7.89
CA GLY A 246 -24.42 2.86 -6.98
C GLY A 246 -23.96 1.44 -7.34
N MET A 247 -23.24 1.25 -8.45
CA MET A 247 -22.70 -0.07 -8.82
C MET A 247 -21.57 -0.50 -7.87
N PRO A 248 -21.39 -1.80 -7.62
CA PRO A 248 -20.23 -2.29 -6.91
C PRO A 248 -18.93 -1.82 -7.56
N SER A 249 -17.95 -1.46 -6.75
CA SER A 249 -16.63 -1.01 -7.22
C SER A 249 -15.55 -2.03 -6.92
N ASP A 250 -14.55 -2.10 -7.80
CA ASP A 250 -13.40 -2.98 -7.65
C ASP A 250 -12.29 -2.28 -6.87
N LEU A 251 -11.61 -3.02 -5.99
CA LEU A 251 -10.45 -2.52 -5.28
C LEU A 251 -9.29 -2.30 -6.25
N LEU A 252 -8.83 -1.05 -6.36
CA LEU A 252 -7.68 -0.69 -7.18
C LEU A 252 -6.39 -0.76 -6.35
N LEU A 253 -6.34 -0.08 -5.21
CA LEU A 253 -5.12 0.08 -4.41
C LEU A 253 -5.45 0.20 -2.93
N VAL A 254 -4.69 -0.48 -2.09
CA VAL A 254 -4.62 -0.24 -0.65
C VAL A 254 -3.36 0.57 -0.35
N ILE A 255 -3.53 1.68 0.35
CA ILE A 255 -2.48 2.54 0.88
C ILE A 255 -2.46 2.31 2.39
N SER A 256 -1.36 1.78 2.90
CA SER A 256 -1.20 1.46 4.31
C SER A 256 -0.04 2.22 4.92
N ASP A 257 -0.11 2.51 6.22
CA ASP A 257 1.01 3.09 6.94
C ASP A 257 1.99 2.02 7.45
N HIS A 258 1.62 0.74 7.38
CA HIS A 258 2.44 -0.38 7.81
C HIS A 258 2.33 -1.58 6.86
N GLU A 259 3.39 -2.37 6.76
CA GLU A 259 3.44 -3.57 5.92
C GLU A 259 2.86 -4.81 6.61
N TYR A 260 2.85 -4.85 7.94
CA TYR A 260 2.26 -5.91 8.76
C TYR A 260 1.98 -5.40 10.19
N ASP A 261 1.07 -6.07 10.85
CA ASP A 261 0.66 -5.87 12.24
C ASP A 261 0.69 -7.21 13.00
N ASP A 262 0.29 -7.19 14.28
CA ASP A 262 0.30 -8.37 15.15
C ASP A 262 -0.55 -9.54 14.62
N ALA A 263 -1.56 -9.28 13.80
CA ALA A 263 -2.40 -10.30 13.19
C ALA A 263 -1.84 -10.88 11.88
N SER A 264 -0.87 -10.20 11.30
CA SER A 264 -0.35 -10.48 9.94
C SER A 264 1.14 -10.84 9.87
N PHE A 265 1.74 -11.27 10.98
CA PHE A 265 3.17 -11.67 11.02
C PHE A 265 3.54 -12.78 10.02
N HIS A 266 2.62 -13.67 9.68
CA HIS A 266 2.88 -14.70 8.68
C HIS A 266 3.03 -14.16 7.24
N TRP A 267 2.71 -12.87 7.02
CA TRP A 267 2.95 -12.18 5.77
C TRP A 267 4.34 -11.53 5.70
N ILE A 268 5.15 -11.60 6.78
CA ILE A 268 6.52 -11.08 6.76
C ILE A 268 7.30 -11.84 5.69
N PRO A 269 7.93 -11.15 4.73
CA PRO A 269 8.75 -11.78 3.71
C PRO A 269 9.85 -12.66 4.32
N ILE A 270 10.19 -13.76 3.64
CA ILE A 270 11.18 -14.73 4.12
C ILE A 270 12.51 -14.03 4.44
N GLU A 271 12.88 -13.04 3.64
CA GLU A 271 14.13 -12.27 3.81
C GLU A 271 14.14 -11.39 5.06
N GLU A 272 12.98 -11.17 5.69
CA GLU A 272 12.83 -10.29 6.85
C GLU A 272 12.44 -11.01 8.14
N GLN A 273 12.23 -12.33 8.11
CA GLN A 273 11.80 -13.09 9.29
C GLN A 273 12.84 -13.10 10.41
N ASP A 274 14.12 -12.96 10.07
CA ASP A 274 15.23 -12.92 11.02
C ASP A 274 15.57 -11.51 11.53
N LEU A 275 14.81 -10.48 11.14
CA LEU A 275 15.05 -9.12 11.61
C LEU A 275 14.69 -8.97 13.09
N ASP A 276 15.53 -8.23 13.81
CA ASP A 276 15.22 -7.80 15.18
C ASP A 276 14.25 -6.60 15.13
N TRP A 277 12.98 -6.89 15.20
CA TRP A 277 11.90 -5.89 15.20
C TRP A 277 11.92 -4.92 16.38
N SER A 278 12.70 -5.23 17.44
CA SER A 278 12.91 -4.34 18.58
C SER A 278 14.06 -3.34 18.35
N ALA A 279 14.83 -3.54 17.28
CA ALA A 279 15.90 -2.63 16.90
C ALA A 279 15.37 -1.25 16.48
N PRO A 280 16.16 -0.18 16.59
CA PRO A 280 15.74 1.18 16.24
C PRO A 280 15.27 1.36 14.80
N ASP A 281 15.70 0.50 13.88
CA ASP A 281 15.29 0.46 12.47
C ASP A 281 14.09 -0.44 12.18
N GLY A 282 13.61 -1.20 13.17
CA GLY A 282 12.43 -2.05 13.04
C GLY A 282 11.19 -1.30 12.54
N ASP A 283 10.93 -0.08 13.05
CA ASP A 283 9.84 0.79 12.54
C ASP A 283 10.04 1.17 11.06
N ALA A 284 11.27 1.30 10.59
CA ALA A 284 11.55 1.61 9.19
C ALA A 284 11.23 0.44 8.24
N HIS A 285 11.33 -0.80 8.72
CA HIS A 285 10.89 -1.99 7.98
C HIS A 285 9.38 -2.17 8.01
N GLN A 286 8.77 -1.97 9.20
CA GLN A 286 7.32 -2.07 9.35
C GLN A 286 6.58 -0.92 8.65
N ARG A 287 7.13 0.31 8.69
CA ARG A 287 6.56 1.54 8.13
C ARG A 287 7.52 2.24 7.18
N PRO A 288 7.89 1.59 6.07
CA PRO A 288 8.91 2.12 5.18
C PRO A 288 8.53 3.46 4.55
N THR A 289 7.26 3.68 4.25
CA THR A 289 6.77 4.92 3.64
C THR A 289 6.71 6.10 4.62
N GLY A 290 6.89 5.87 5.93
CA GLY A 290 6.79 6.91 6.95
C GLY A 290 5.39 7.51 7.12
N LEU A 291 4.40 7.03 6.37
CA LEU A 291 3.02 7.48 6.53
C LEU A 291 2.51 7.18 7.94
N ARG A 292 1.58 8.02 8.40
CA ARG A 292 0.87 7.85 9.66
C ARG A 292 -0.61 8.06 9.37
N LEU A 293 -1.31 6.96 9.17
CA LEU A 293 -2.74 6.92 8.86
C LEU A 293 -3.51 6.38 10.05
N THR A 294 -4.73 6.82 10.23
CA THR A 294 -5.62 6.27 11.27
C THR A 294 -6.14 4.90 10.86
N THR A 295 -6.37 4.72 9.56
CA THR A 295 -6.81 3.47 8.93
C THR A 295 -6.23 3.42 7.52
N ASP A 296 -6.14 2.21 6.94
CA ASP A 296 -5.78 2.07 5.54
C ASP A 296 -6.74 2.85 4.64
N VAL A 297 -6.20 3.45 3.59
CA VAL A 297 -6.97 4.14 2.55
C VAL A 297 -7.17 3.18 1.39
N HIS A 298 -8.43 2.90 1.08
CA HIS A 298 -8.79 2.01 -0.02
C HIS A 298 -9.26 2.84 -1.22
N LEU A 299 -8.58 2.70 -2.35
CA LEU A 299 -8.99 3.27 -3.62
C LEU A 299 -9.78 2.24 -4.41
N PHE A 300 -10.96 2.62 -4.86
CA PHE A 300 -11.83 1.79 -5.69
C PHE A 300 -12.05 2.42 -7.05
N THR A 301 -12.23 1.58 -8.05
CA THR A 301 -12.63 1.97 -9.41
C THR A 301 -13.98 1.36 -9.74
N CYS A 302 -14.91 2.15 -10.22
CA CYS A 302 -16.21 1.68 -10.65
C CYS A 302 -16.17 1.18 -12.10
N PRO A 303 -16.43 -0.12 -12.35
CA PRO A 303 -16.46 -0.63 -13.73
C PRO A 303 -17.65 -0.09 -14.55
N GLY A 304 -18.67 0.47 -13.89
CA GLY A 304 -19.86 0.97 -14.58
C GLY A 304 -19.74 2.40 -15.11
N CYS A 305 -19.07 3.29 -14.39
CA CYS A 305 -18.98 4.71 -14.77
C CYS A 305 -17.58 5.29 -14.75
N GLY A 306 -16.58 4.50 -14.39
CA GLY A 306 -15.21 4.93 -14.40
C GLY A 306 -14.74 5.75 -13.21
N ALA A 307 -15.65 6.12 -12.33
CA ALA A 307 -15.27 6.92 -11.18
C ALA A 307 -14.31 6.16 -10.25
N THR A 308 -13.30 6.87 -9.78
CA THR A 308 -12.45 6.42 -8.68
C THR A 308 -12.87 7.12 -7.39
N HIS A 309 -12.92 6.39 -6.30
CA HIS A 309 -13.28 6.93 -5.00
C HIS A 309 -12.49 6.28 -3.87
N VAL A 310 -12.48 6.95 -2.75
CA VAL A 310 -11.85 6.51 -1.50
C VAL A 310 -12.94 6.00 -0.56
N SER A 311 -12.62 4.96 0.17
CA SER A 311 -13.51 4.44 1.20
C SER A 311 -12.71 3.98 2.44
#